data_024ffdffc50df3d6d6cf19dc35b92ed4
#
_entry.id   024ffdffc50df3d6d6cf19dc35b92ed4
#
_cell.length_a   1.000
_cell.length_b   1.000
_cell.length_c   1.000
_cell.angle_alpha   90.00
_cell.angle_beta   90.00
_cell.angle_gamma   90.00
#
_symmetry.space_group_name_H-M   'P 1'
#
loop_
_entity.id
_entity.type
_entity.pdbx_description
1 polymer ?
#
loop_
_entity_poly.entity_id
_entity_poly.type
_entity_poly.pdbx_seq_one_letter_code
_entity_poly.pdbx_strand_id
1 'polypeptide(L)'
;MRWLWVVMLIGCGLVTAVRAQDAAKPLVIGMELNYPPFEMTDAAGTPTGVGVDLARALCAYLHRPIDIQNMPFEGLIPALKTGRIDLIISSMTATDERRKSIDFSDPYLNTGLAILVKKNSPIQSIADVDKPGVIVVVKTGTTSADYTRDHFKNATVLPLQQDTACALEVVEGKADAFLYDQMSIYQFAKKNPDTTRGLLKPFQQESWAIGIRKGNVALENQVNAFLRDFKAHKGFDALGDKYLKEDKEAFKQMGFPFYF
;
A
#
# COMPACT_ATOMS: atom_id res chain seq x y z
N MET A 1 -61.29 65.68 -21.54
CA MET A 1 -61.21 64.23 -21.17
C MET A 1 -59.94 63.68 -21.79
N ARG A 2 -58.88 63.45 -20.97
CA ARG A 2 -57.56 62.94 -21.42
C ARG A 2 -57.41 61.51 -20.79
N TRP A 3 -57.36 60.55 -21.64
CA TRP A 3 -57.15 59.13 -21.23
C TRP A 3 -55.66 58.89 -21.14
N LEU A 4 -55.16 58.47 -19.89
CA LEU A 4 -53.82 58.01 -19.68
C LEU A 4 -53.85 56.47 -19.89
N TRP A 5 -53.03 55.97 -20.79
CA TRP A 5 -52.72 54.59 -20.96
C TRP A 5 -51.51 54.23 -20.03
N VAL A 6 -51.75 53.36 -19.04
CA VAL A 6 -50.69 52.78 -18.25
C VAL A 6 -50.19 51.52 -18.94
N VAL A 7 -48.97 51.57 -19.47
CA VAL A 7 -48.29 50.39 -20.01
C VAL A 7 -47.61 49.64 -18.86
N MET A 8 -48.14 48.47 -18.54
CA MET A 8 -47.54 47.54 -17.53
C MET A 8 -46.51 46.69 -18.22
N LEU A 9 -45.20 46.99 -18.00
CA LEU A 9 -44.05 46.17 -18.43
C LEU A 9 -43.92 44.97 -17.48
N ILE A 10 -44.32 43.77 -17.94
CA ILE A 10 -44.06 42.50 -17.25
C ILE A 10 -42.61 42.12 -17.57
N GLY A 11 -41.71 42.39 -16.62
CA GLY A 11 -40.34 41.92 -16.65
C GLY A 11 -40.29 40.39 -16.39
N CYS A 12 -40.08 39.62 -17.47
CA CYS A 12 -39.83 38.18 -17.35
C CYS A 12 -38.42 37.97 -16.85
N GLY A 13 -38.25 37.83 -15.52
CA GLY A 13 -36.97 37.45 -14.89
C GLY A 13 -36.65 36.02 -15.21
N LEU A 14 -35.66 35.78 -16.09
CA LEU A 14 -35.03 34.47 -16.28
C LEU A 14 -34.29 34.12 -15.00
N VAL A 15 -34.91 33.33 -14.13
CA VAL A 15 -34.23 32.66 -13.03
C VAL A 15 -33.42 31.53 -13.64
N THR A 16 -32.12 31.80 -13.89
CA THR A 16 -31.16 30.74 -14.17
C THR A 16 -30.98 29.88 -12.89
N ALA A 17 -31.67 28.75 -12.84
CA ALA A 17 -31.40 27.74 -11.82
C ALA A 17 -29.98 27.26 -12.00
N VAL A 18 -29.06 27.78 -11.20
CA VAL A 18 -27.74 27.18 -11.00
C VAL A 18 -28.01 25.82 -10.38
N ARG A 19 -27.97 24.75 -11.20
CA ARG A 19 -27.92 23.39 -10.70
C ARG A 19 -26.66 23.32 -9.83
N ALA A 20 -26.86 23.23 -8.52
CA ALA A 20 -25.80 22.76 -7.61
C ALA A 20 -25.39 21.39 -8.15
N GLN A 21 -24.19 21.33 -8.71
CA GLN A 21 -23.59 20.08 -9.13
C GLN A 21 -23.39 19.29 -7.84
N ASP A 22 -24.14 18.21 -7.65
CA ASP A 22 -24.01 17.35 -6.50
C ASP A 22 -22.51 16.99 -6.39
N ALA A 23 -21.85 17.46 -5.32
CA ALA A 23 -20.44 17.20 -5.11
C ALA A 23 -20.24 15.68 -5.07
N ALA A 24 -19.40 15.16 -5.97
CA ALA A 24 -19.17 13.72 -6.05
C ALA A 24 -18.73 13.20 -4.68
N LYS A 25 -19.36 12.11 -4.23
CA LYS A 25 -19.04 11.48 -2.93
C LYS A 25 -17.54 11.15 -2.87
N PRO A 26 -16.82 11.52 -1.79
CA PRO A 26 -15.43 11.14 -1.62
C PRO A 26 -15.20 9.64 -1.78
N LEU A 27 -14.04 9.27 -2.34
CA LEU A 27 -13.57 7.90 -2.35
C LEU A 27 -12.75 7.69 -1.09
N VAL A 28 -13.22 6.80 -0.20
CA VAL A 28 -12.60 6.54 1.09
C VAL A 28 -11.56 5.44 0.92
N ILE A 29 -10.29 5.77 1.14
CA ILE A 29 -9.16 4.87 0.92
C ILE A 29 -8.49 4.53 2.25
N GLY A 30 -8.47 3.24 2.59
CA GLY A 30 -7.74 2.73 3.76
C GLY A 30 -6.27 2.53 3.46
N MET A 31 -5.42 3.04 4.34
CA MET A 31 -3.97 2.90 4.31
C MET A 31 -3.41 2.71 5.72
N GLU A 32 -2.27 2.04 5.84
CA GLU A 32 -1.42 2.16 7.03
C GLU A 32 -0.30 3.15 6.71
N LEU A 33 -0.36 4.37 7.27
CA LEU A 33 0.60 5.45 7.00
C LEU A 33 1.87 5.33 7.85
N ASN A 34 2.42 4.12 7.93
CA ASN A 34 3.63 3.81 8.69
C ASN A 34 4.55 2.84 7.91
N TYR A 35 4.52 2.92 6.58
CA TYR A 35 5.27 2.06 5.68
C TYR A 35 6.05 2.89 4.63
N PRO A 36 7.11 3.62 5.03
CA PRO A 36 7.91 4.41 4.11
C PRO A 36 8.72 3.50 3.13
N PRO A 37 8.95 3.93 1.88
CA PRO A 37 8.48 5.20 1.29
C PRO A 37 7.13 5.07 0.55
N PHE A 38 6.39 4.00 0.78
CA PHE A 38 5.14 3.71 0.07
C PHE A 38 3.94 4.45 0.66
N GLU A 39 3.65 4.29 1.92
CA GLU A 39 2.57 4.97 2.65
C GLU A 39 3.10 5.52 3.96
N MET A 40 3.18 6.84 4.09
CA MET A 40 3.72 7.50 5.27
C MET A 40 3.11 8.89 5.47
N THR A 41 3.48 9.54 6.55
CA THR A 41 3.23 10.96 6.76
C THR A 41 4.54 11.76 6.67
N ASP A 42 4.44 12.99 6.18
CA ASP A 42 5.56 13.93 6.26
C ASP A 42 5.70 14.52 7.69
N ALA A 43 6.66 15.43 7.88
CA ALA A 43 6.89 16.07 9.16
C ALA A 43 5.71 16.93 9.66
N ALA A 44 4.80 17.34 8.78
CA ALA A 44 3.57 18.06 9.11
C ALA A 44 2.39 17.13 9.41
N GLY A 45 2.59 15.79 9.32
CA GLY A 45 1.54 14.80 9.48
C GLY A 45 0.68 14.59 8.23
N THR A 46 1.06 15.16 7.08
CA THR A 46 0.32 15.01 5.83
C THR A 46 0.65 13.66 5.17
N PRO A 47 -0.35 12.89 4.71
CA PRO A 47 -0.11 11.65 3.99
C PRO A 47 0.75 11.90 2.73
N THR A 48 1.78 11.07 2.52
CA THR A 48 2.70 11.12 1.38
C THR A 48 3.25 9.72 1.08
N GLY A 49 3.88 9.53 -0.07
CA GLY A 49 4.47 8.27 -0.51
C GLY A 49 3.87 7.76 -1.81
N VAL A 50 4.44 6.65 -2.31
CA VAL A 50 4.06 6.04 -3.60
C VAL A 50 2.57 5.72 -3.65
N GLY A 51 2.05 4.99 -2.66
CA GLY A 51 0.64 4.58 -2.61
C GLY A 51 -0.30 5.75 -2.38
N VAL A 52 0.13 6.77 -1.62
CA VAL A 52 -0.67 8.00 -1.40
C VAL A 52 -0.83 8.78 -2.69
N ASP A 53 0.25 8.96 -3.46
CA ASP A 53 0.18 9.68 -4.73
C ASP A 53 -0.54 8.86 -5.82
N LEU A 54 -0.41 7.53 -5.81
CA LEU A 54 -1.24 6.63 -6.63
C LEU A 54 -2.73 6.81 -6.33
N ALA A 55 -3.10 6.88 -5.05
CA ALA A 55 -4.47 7.11 -4.60
C ALA A 55 -5.01 8.48 -5.04
N ARG A 56 -4.19 9.54 -4.93
CA ARG A 56 -4.55 10.88 -5.42
C ARG A 56 -4.78 10.89 -6.93
N ALA A 57 -3.89 10.23 -7.69
CA ALA A 57 -4.03 10.11 -9.14
C ALA A 57 -5.30 9.33 -9.54
N LEU A 58 -5.61 8.24 -8.85
CA LEU A 58 -6.85 7.48 -9.05
C LEU A 58 -8.08 8.35 -8.79
N CYS A 59 -8.11 9.07 -7.67
CA CYS A 59 -9.25 9.94 -7.33
C CYS A 59 -9.43 11.07 -8.35
N ALA A 60 -8.34 11.66 -8.82
CA ALA A 60 -8.37 12.67 -9.89
C ALA A 60 -8.92 12.10 -11.22
N TYR A 61 -8.47 10.89 -11.60
CA TYR A 61 -8.96 10.17 -12.78
C TYR A 61 -10.48 9.88 -12.70
N LEU A 62 -10.97 9.51 -11.51
CA LEU A 62 -12.38 9.22 -11.26
C LEU A 62 -13.22 10.49 -11.00
N HIS A 63 -12.63 11.68 -11.00
CA HIS A 63 -13.27 12.94 -10.65
C HIS A 63 -13.99 12.90 -9.28
N ARG A 64 -13.38 12.22 -8.30
CA ARG A 64 -13.89 12.08 -6.93
C ARG A 64 -12.93 12.68 -5.93
N PRO A 65 -13.40 13.40 -4.88
CA PRO A 65 -12.56 13.80 -3.77
C PRO A 65 -11.96 12.57 -3.07
N ILE A 66 -10.76 12.73 -2.52
CA ILE A 66 -10.08 11.68 -1.75
C ILE A 66 -10.34 11.86 -0.26
N ASP A 67 -10.57 10.75 0.45
CA ASP A 67 -10.57 10.67 1.92
C ASP A 67 -9.66 9.50 2.34
N ILE A 68 -8.52 9.79 2.97
CA ILE A 68 -7.55 8.78 3.41
C ILE A 68 -7.80 8.45 4.88
N GLN A 69 -8.11 7.18 5.15
CA GLN A 69 -8.30 6.64 6.49
C GLN A 69 -7.07 5.85 6.91
N ASN A 70 -6.30 6.42 7.86
CA ASN A 70 -5.16 5.72 8.46
C ASN A 70 -5.63 4.71 9.49
N MET A 71 -5.20 3.46 9.35
CA MET A 71 -5.51 2.38 10.29
C MET A 71 -4.46 1.26 10.24
N PRO A 72 -4.37 0.40 11.28
CA PRO A 72 -3.48 -0.76 11.27
C PRO A 72 -3.76 -1.69 10.08
N PHE A 73 -2.70 -2.29 9.52
CA PHE A 73 -2.76 -3.10 8.31
C PHE A 73 -3.78 -4.25 8.41
N GLU A 74 -3.80 -4.97 9.53
CA GLU A 74 -4.76 -6.06 9.77
C GLU A 74 -6.23 -5.61 9.82
N GLY A 75 -6.48 -4.31 10.06
CA GLY A 75 -7.82 -3.71 10.08
C GLY A 75 -8.37 -3.36 8.70
N LEU A 76 -7.54 -3.33 7.66
CA LEU A 76 -7.93 -2.84 6.32
C LEU A 76 -8.98 -3.73 5.65
N ILE A 77 -8.79 -5.05 5.62
CA ILE A 77 -9.76 -5.99 5.01
C ILE A 77 -11.10 -5.97 5.76
N PRO A 78 -11.17 -6.05 7.10
CA PRO A 78 -12.41 -5.85 7.84
C PRO A 78 -13.11 -4.51 7.53
N ALA A 79 -12.36 -3.40 7.48
CA ALA A 79 -12.92 -2.08 7.16
C ALA A 79 -13.52 -2.01 5.74
N LEU A 80 -12.85 -2.64 4.76
CA LEU A 80 -13.35 -2.74 3.39
C LEU A 80 -14.64 -3.58 3.30
N LYS A 81 -14.68 -4.72 3.99
CA LYS A 81 -15.86 -5.62 4.02
C LYS A 81 -17.07 -4.95 4.63
N THR A 82 -16.90 -4.16 5.69
CA THR A 82 -17.99 -3.44 6.37
C THR A 82 -18.42 -2.15 5.67
N GLY A 83 -17.69 -1.73 4.63
CA GLY A 83 -17.96 -0.49 3.90
C GLY A 83 -17.51 0.79 4.62
N ARG A 84 -16.67 0.67 5.63
CA ARG A 84 -16.03 1.81 6.27
C ARG A 84 -15.06 2.51 5.32
N ILE A 85 -14.42 1.75 4.43
CA ILE A 85 -13.58 2.24 3.34
C ILE A 85 -14.07 1.67 2.00
N ASP A 86 -13.77 2.33 0.89
CA ASP A 86 -14.15 1.91 -0.46
C ASP A 86 -13.04 1.09 -1.14
N LEU A 87 -11.78 1.42 -0.88
CA LEU A 87 -10.58 0.79 -1.43
C LEU A 87 -9.50 0.61 -0.37
N ILE A 88 -8.62 -0.37 -0.58
CA ILE A 88 -7.35 -0.50 0.13
C ILE A 88 -6.22 -0.17 -0.85
N ILE A 89 -5.43 0.86 -0.55
CA ILE A 89 -4.15 1.15 -1.22
C ILE A 89 -3.10 1.25 -0.12
N SER A 90 -2.49 0.11 0.21
CA SER A 90 -1.57 -0.03 1.35
C SER A 90 -0.59 -1.17 1.12
N SER A 91 0.04 -1.20 -0.05
CA SER A 91 1.07 -2.19 -0.41
C SER A 91 0.62 -3.64 -0.13
N MET A 92 -0.67 -3.93 -0.45
CA MET A 92 -1.31 -5.19 -0.09
C MET A 92 -1.12 -6.26 -1.17
N THR A 93 -0.52 -7.38 -0.81
CA THR A 93 -0.37 -8.56 -1.68
C THR A 93 -1.73 -9.20 -1.96
N ALA A 94 -2.01 -9.45 -3.25
CA ALA A 94 -3.23 -10.10 -3.71
C ALA A 94 -3.10 -11.64 -3.63
N THR A 95 -3.23 -12.19 -2.41
CA THR A 95 -3.18 -13.65 -2.20
C THR A 95 -4.52 -14.32 -2.48
N ASP A 96 -4.50 -15.63 -2.80
CA ASP A 96 -5.73 -16.42 -2.99
C ASP A 96 -6.59 -16.44 -1.73
N GLU A 97 -5.97 -16.44 -0.54
CA GLU A 97 -6.69 -16.39 0.74
C GLU A 97 -7.47 -15.08 0.88
N ARG A 98 -6.80 -13.94 0.63
CA ARG A 98 -7.45 -12.63 0.67
C ARG A 98 -8.54 -12.49 -0.39
N ARG A 99 -8.34 -13.09 -1.59
CA ARG A 99 -9.35 -13.12 -2.67
C ARG A 99 -10.64 -13.84 -2.30
N LYS A 100 -10.64 -14.70 -1.30
CA LYS A 100 -11.90 -15.29 -0.78
C LYS A 100 -12.79 -14.22 -0.13
N SER A 101 -12.20 -13.18 0.44
CA SER A 101 -12.90 -12.14 1.23
C SER A 101 -13.13 -10.83 0.49
N ILE A 102 -12.22 -10.44 -0.38
CA ILE A 102 -12.25 -9.17 -1.15
C ILE A 102 -11.82 -9.44 -2.59
N ASP A 103 -12.12 -8.51 -3.49
CA ASP A 103 -11.56 -8.51 -4.85
C ASP A 103 -10.34 -7.59 -4.92
N PHE A 104 -9.56 -7.75 -5.98
CA PHE A 104 -8.35 -6.99 -6.23
C PHE A 104 -8.31 -6.50 -7.67
N SER A 105 -7.72 -5.34 -7.87
CA SER A 105 -7.33 -4.86 -9.20
C SER A 105 -6.31 -5.77 -9.88
N ASP A 106 -5.99 -5.45 -11.13
CA ASP A 106 -4.72 -5.86 -11.74
C ASP A 106 -3.55 -5.44 -10.83
N PRO A 107 -2.46 -6.22 -10.77
CA PRO A 107 -1.30 -5.87 -9.96
C PRO A 107 -0.61 -4.62 -10.51
N TYR A 108 -0.17 -3.74 -9.61
CA TYR A 108 0.54 -2.51 -9.98
C TYR A 108 2.03 -2.54 -9.65
N LEU A 109 2.47 -3.48 -8.78
CA LEU A 109 3.86 -3.62 -8.35
C LEU A 109 4.19 -5.09 -8.06
N ASN A 110 5.38 -5.53 -8.46
CA ASN A 110 5.91 -6.85 -8.12
C ASN A 110 7.00 -6.73 -7.06
N THR A 111 6.98 -7.61 -6.08
CA THR A 111 7.93 -7.66 -4.97
C THR A 111 8.13 -9.10 -4.52
N GLY A 112 8.62 -9.32 -3.32
CA GLY A 112 8.70 -10.62 -2.69
C GLY A 112 9.17 -10.54 -1.26
N LEU A 113 9.04 -11.66 -0.54
CA LEU A 113 9.48 -11.78 0.84
C LEU A 113 10.98 -12.06 0.91
N ALA A 114 11.68 -11.31 1.75
CA ALA A 114 13.11 -11.38 2.04
C ALA A 114 13.35 -11.52 3.54
N ILE A 115 14.60 -11.59 3.97
CA ILE A 115 14.96 -11.89 5.37
C ILE A 115 15.97 -10.86 5.88
N LEU A 116 15.67 -10.19 6.99
CA LEU A 116 16.66 -9.48 7.78
C LEU A 116 17.24 -10.42 8.82
N VAL A 117 18.55 -10.51 8.92
CA VAL A 117 19.22 -11.33 9.93
C VAL A 117 20.32 -10.53 10.65
N LYS A 118 20.75 -11.00 11.82
CA LYS A 118 21.94 -10.45 12.50
C LYS A 118 23.16 -10.51 11.58
N LYS A 119 24.06 -9.54 11.70
CA LYS A 119 25.25 -9.41 10.83
C LYS A 119 26.04 -10.71 10.68
N ASN A 120 26.30 -11.37 11.79
CA ASN A 120 27.09 -12.61 11.87
C ASN A 120 26.23 -13.87 11.97
N SER A 121 24.95 -13.80 11.59
CA SER A 121 24.04 -14.96 11.62
C SER A 121 24.51 -16.07 10.67
N PRO A 122 24.40 -17.36 11.04
CA PRO A 122 24.63 -18.47 10.14
C PRO A 122 23.52 -18.67 9.11
N ILE A 123 22.37 -18.00 9.27
CA ILE A 123 21.23 -18.10 8.35
C ILE A 123 21.63 -17.49 7.00
N GLN A 124 21.48 -18.28 5.91
CA GLN A 124 21.79 -17.86 4.55
C GLN A 124 20.56 -17.90 3.62
N SER A 125 19.48 -18.60 4.04
CA SER A 125 18.27 -18.77 3.25
C SER A 125 17.07 -19.06 4.14
N ILE A 126 15.87 -19.10 3.57
CA ILE A 126 14.64 -19.46 4.28
C ILE A 126 14.70 -20.89 4.86
N ALA A 127 15.45 -21.81 4.23
CA ALA A 127 15.63 -23.18 4.72
C ALA A 127 16.39 -23.25 6.06
N ASP A 128 17.13 -22.20 6.41
CA ASP A 128 17.87 -22.11 7.67
C ASP A 128 17.06 -21.51 8.81
N VAL A 129 15.89 -20.98 8.54
CA VAL A 129 15.09 -20.21 9.50
C VAL A 129 14.20 -21.10 10.37
N ASP A 130 13.55 -22.14 9.80
CA ASP A 130 12.68 -23.03 10.59
C ASP A 130 13.49 -24.11 11.31
N LYS A 131 14.25 -23.73 12.34
CA LYS A 131 15.04 -24.65 13.17
C LYS A 131 14.76 -24.44 14.66
N PRO A 132 14.90 -25.49 15.48
CA PRO A 132 14.80 -25.35 16.93
C PRO A 132 15.76 -24.29 17.47
N GLY A 133 15.25 -23.41 18.34
CA GLY A 133 16.04 -22.34 18.97
C GLY A 133 16.16 -21.06 18.13
N VAL A 134 15.68 -21.05 16.87
CA VAL A 134 15.61 -19.84 16.05
C VAL A 134 14.37 -19.04 16.43
N ILE A 135 14.52 -17.75 16.68
CA ILE A 135 13.44 -16.79 16.95
C ILE A 135 13.22 -15.94 15.71
N VAL A 136 12.01 -15.99 15.17
CA VAL A 136 11.58 -15.28 13.96
C VAL A 136 10.53 -14.27 14.30
N VAL A 137 10.72 -13.02 13.92
CA VAL A 137 9.69 -11.99 14.03
C VAL A 137 8.99 -11.80 12.69
N VAL A 138 7.68 -11.52 12.74
CA VAL A 138 6.83 -11.21 11.59
C VAL A 138 5.84 -10.12 11.97
N LYS A 139 5.43 -9.30 10.98
CA LYS A 139 4.36 -8.32 11.21
C LYS A 139 3.00 -9.00 11.09
N THR A 140 2.13 -8.76 12.07
CA THR A 140 0.77 -9.31 12.13
C THR A 140 -0.04 -8.95 10.88
N GLY A 141 -0.80 -9.92 10.35
CA GLY A 141 -1.69 -9.73 9.20
C GLY A 141 -1.00 -9.67 7.84
N THR A 142 0.32 -9.87 7.78
CA THR A 142 1.10 -9.87 6.54
C THR A 142 1.29 -11.28 5.98
N THR A 143 1.70 -11.36 4.72
CA THR A 143 2.02 -12.64 4.05
C THR A 143 3.20 -13.37 4.68
N SER A 144 4.14 -12.65 5.32
CA SER A 144 5.21 -13.29 6.08
C SER A 144 4.68 -14.00 7.33
N ALA A 145 3.68 -13.45 8.01
CA ALA A 145 3.01 -14.14 9.12
C ALA A 145 2.24 -15.38 8.64
N ASP A 146 1.55 -15.26 7.50
CA ASP A 146 0.87 -16.40 6.88
C ASP A 146 1.87 -17.48 6.47
N TYR A 147 2.99 -17.08 5.83
CA TYR A 147 4.04 -18.02 5.44
C TYR A 147 4.59 -18.82 6.63
N THR A 148 4.89 -18.15 7.75
CA THR A 148 5.40 -18.85 8.95
C THR A 148 4.36 -19.77 9.55
N ARG A 149 3.08 -19.38 9.62
CA ARG A 149 1.99 -20.23 10.09
C ARG A 149 1.86 -21.51 9.26
N ASP A 150 2.00 -21.39 7.94
CA ASP A 150 1.72 -22.48 7.01
C ASP A 150 2.93 -23.42 6.81
N HIS A 151 4.16 -22.94 7.01
CA HIS A 151 5.38 -23.67 6.67
C HIS A 151 6.30 -23.99 7.86
N PHE A 152 6.26 -23.22 8.95
CA PHE A 152 7.18 -23.40 10.07
C PHE A 152 6.62 -24.36 11.12
N LYS A 153 7.51 -25.19 11.69
CA LYS A 153 7.18 -26.18 12.72
C LYS A 153 8.13 -26.14 13.91
N ASN A 154 9.34 -25.60 13.74
CA ASN A 154 10.44 -25.74 14.68
C ASN A 154 10.88 -24.40 15.29
N ALA A 155 10.84 -23.31 14.52
CA ALA A 155 11.22 -21.99 14.99
C ALA A 155 10.16 -21.40 15.90
N THR A 156 10.59 -20.53 16.82
CA THR A 156 9.67 -19.71 17.62
C THR A 156 9.28 -18.47 16.81
N VAL A 157 8.00 -18.34 16.43
CA VAL A 157 7.49 -17.20 15.68
C VAL A 157 6.88 -16.18 16.64
N LEU A 158 7.35 -14.92 16.55
CA LEU A 158 6.91 -13.80 17.37
C LEU A 158 6.21 -12.75 16.47
N PRO A 159 4.87 -12.67 16.44
CA PRO A 159 4.15 -11.67 15.69
C PRO A 159 4.12 -10.33 16.46
N LEU A 160 4.47 -9.24 15.77
CA LEU A 160 4.42 -7.87 16.27
C LEU A 160 3.58 -6.97 15.35
N GLN A 161 3.08 -5.86 15.88
CA GLN A 161 2.19 -4.96 15.13
C GLN A 161 2.92 -4.07 14.12
N GLN A 162 4.18 -3.69 14.43
CA GLN A 162 4.95 -2.73 13.66
C GLN A 162 6.19 -3.40 13.04
N ASP A 163 6.44 -3.16 11.77
CA ASP A 163 7.62 -3.64 11.05
C ASP A 163 8.92 -3.08 11.65
N THR A 164 8.90 -1.81 12.09
CA THR A 164 10.03 -1.20 12.80
C THR A 164 10.35 -1.90 14.13
N ALA A 165 9.34 -2.36 14.87
CA ALA A 165 9.55 -3.16 16.08
C ALA A 165 10.13 -4.54 15.73
N CYS A 166 9.63 -5.18 14.66
CA CYS A 166 10.21 -6.44 14.17
C CYS A 166 11.70 -6.29 13.81
N ALA A 167 12.05 -5.24 13.07
CA ALA A 167 13.44 -4.98 12.71
C ALA A 167 14.31 -4.72 13.95
N LEU A 168 13.80 -3.99 14.94
CA LEU A 168 14.50 -3.68 16.18
C LEU A 168 14.85 -4.95 16.98
N GLU A 169 13.96 -5.93 17.04
CA GLU A 169 14.24 -7.22 17.71
C GLU A 169 15.48 -7.92 17.11
N VAL A 170 15.67 -7.83 15.78
CA VAL A 170 16.86 -8.37 15.13
C VAL A 170 18.10 -7.50 15.39
N VAL A 171 17.96 -6.17 15.33
CA VAL A 171 19.05 -5.20 15.59
C VAL A 171 19.59 -5.38 17.01
N GLU A 172 18.72 -5.57 17.99
CA GLU A 172 19.09 -5.79 19.41
C GLU A 172 19.52 -7.23 19.72
N GLY A 173 19.46 -8.12 18.72
CA GLY A 173 19.86 -9.53 18.88
C GLY A 173 18.86 -10.41 19.62
N LYS A 174 17.65 -9.92 19.89
CA LYS A 174 16.56 -10.64 20.54
C LYS A 174 15.86 -11.65 19.62
N ALA A 175 15.85 -11.35 18.30
CA ALA A 175 15.40 -12.27 17.27
C ALA A 175 16.54 -12.60 16.29
N ASP A 176 16.44 -13.76 15.64
CA ASP A 176 17.44 -14.23 14.67
C ASP A 176 17.12 -13.77 13.24
N ALA A 177 15.84 -13.65 12.92
CA ALA A 177 15.35 -13.27 11.59
C ALA A 177 14.06 -12.47 11.65
N PHE A 178 13.89 -11.53 10.69
CA PHE A 178 12.63 -10.86 10.38
C PHE A 178 12.29 -11.14 8.92
N LEU A 179 11.11 -11.70 8.67
CA LEU A 179 10.60 -11.97 7.33
C LEU A 179 9.66 -10.85 6.90
N TYR A 180 10.00 -10.15 5.82
CA TYR A 180 9.18 -9.05 5.32
C TYR A 180 9.48 -8.71 3.86
N ASP A 181 8.84 -7.65 3.33
CA ASP A 181 9.06 -7.21 1.96
C ASP A 181 10.51 -6.85 1.67
N GLN A 182 10.98 -7.23 0.48
CA GLN A 182 12.36 -7.07 0.03
C GLN A 182 12.88 -5.62 0.20
N MET A 183 12.07 -4.61 -0.15
CA MET A 183 12.46 -3.20 0.00
C MET A 183 12.66 -2.82 1.46
N SER A 184 11.75 -3.18 2.33
CA SER A 184 11.86 -2.88 3.76
C SER A 184 13.06 -3.58 4.39
N ILE A 185 13.32 -4.84 4.03
CA ILE A 185 14.50 -5.57 4.49
C ILE A 185 15.79 -4.86 4.02
N TYR A 186 15.83 -4.40 2.78
CA TYR A 186 16.95 -3.60 2.28
C TYR A 186 17.14 -2.31 3.08
N GLN A 187 16.06 -1.56 3.32
CA GLN A 187 16.09 -0.30 4.08
C GLN A 187 16.55 -0.52 5.52
N PHE A 188 16.06 -1.55 6.21
CA PHE A 188 16.46 -1.87 7.58
C PHE A 188 17.94 -2.28 7.65
N ALA A 189 18.42 -3.10 6.72
CA ALA A 189 19.81 -3.50 6.65
C ALA A 189 20.74 -2.31 6.34
N LYS A 190 20.34 -1.43 5.39
CA LYS A 190 21.07 -0.20 5.05
C LYS A 190 21.19 0.75 6.25
N LYS A 191 20.12 0.84 7.06
CA LYS A 191 20.07 1.70 8.26
C LYS A 191 20.90 1.14 9.42
N ASN A 192 21.08 -0.18 9.48
CA ASN A 192 21.75 -0.87 10.60
C ASN A 192 22.87 -1.81 10.10
N PRO A 193 23.86 -1.31 9.34
CA PRO A 193 24.83 -2.15 8.62
C PRO A 193 25.82 -2.87 9.55
N ASP A 194 26.00 -2.39 10.77
CA ASP A 194 26.91 -2.97 11.76
C ASP A 194 26.31 -4.18 12.49
N THR A 195 24.97 -4.21 12.64
CA THR A 195 24.27 -5.21 13.43
C THR A 195 23.47 -6.19 12.58
N THR A 196 23.07 -5.81 11.36
CA THR A 196 22.20 -6.61 10.50
C THR A 196 22.72 -6.75 9.06
N ARG A 197 22.17 -7.71 8.34
CA ARG A 197 22.27 -7.83 6.88
C ARG A 197 20.98 -8.36 6.28
N GLY A 198 20.68 -7.96 5.06
CA GLY A 198 19.50 -8.44 4.31
C GLY A 198 19.88 -9.63 3.41
N LEU A 199 19.10 -10.69 3.44
CA LEU A 199 19.08 -11.73 2.43
C LEU A 199 18.00 -11.35 1.41
N LEU A 200 18.41 -10.56 0.41
CA LEU A 200 17.47 -9.83 -0.45
C LEU A 200 16.92 -10.66 -1.61
N LYS A 201 17.48 -11.85 -1.91
CA LYS A 201 16.86 -12.74 -2.90
C LYS A 201 15.50 -13.20 -2.37
N PRO A 202 14.38 -12.86 -3.02
CA PRO A 202 13.07 -13.24 -2.53
C PRO A 202 12.93 -14.76 -2.46
N PHE A 203 12.43 -15.26 -1.33
CA PHE A 203 12.06 -16.67 -1.18
C PHE A 203 10.60 -16.95 -1.59
N GLN A 204 9.78 -15.90 -1.68
CA GLN A 204 8.42 -15.93 -2.21
C GLN A 204 8.18 -14.67 -3.05
N GLN A 205 7.71 -14.86 -4.29
CA GLN A 205 7.34 -13.74 -5.16
C GLN A 205 5.93 -13.27 -4.82
N GLU A 206 5.70 -11.97 -4.87
CA GLU A 206 4.44 -11.33 -4.53
C GLU A 206 4.09 -10.20 -5.50
N SER A 207 2.80 -9.87 -5.57
CA SER A 207 2.33 -8.73 -6.34
C SER A 207 1.34 -7.93 -5.52
N TRP A 208 1.54 -6.62 -5.45
CA TRP A 208 0.60 -5.71 -4.79
C TRP A 208 -0.48 -5.27 -5.75
N ALA A 209 -1.71 -5.22 -5.22
CA ALA A 209 -2.89 -4.76 -5.93
C ALA A 209 -3.80 -3.92 -5.02
N ILE A 210 -4.69 -3.16 -5.63
CA ILE A 210 -5.67 -2.36 -4.91
C ILE A 210 -6.80 -3.26 -4.44
N GLY A 211 -7.07 -3.30 -3.13
CA GLY A 211 -8.17 -4.08 -2.55
C GLY A 211 -9.52 -3.40 -2.79
N ILE A 212 -10.50 -4.19 -3.21
CA ILE A 212 -11.83 -3.74 -3.62
C ILE A 212 -12.86 -4.61 -2.91
N ARG A 213 -14.00 -4.04 -2.50
CA ARG A 213 -15.05 -4.83 -1.86
C ARG A 213 -15.56 -5.91 -2.80
N LYS A 214 -15.73 -7.12 -2.25
CA LYS A 214 -16.18 -8.30 -2.99
C LYS A 214 -17.44 -8.02 -3.83
N GLY A 215 -17.36 -8.32 -5.13
CA GLY A 215 -18.44 -8.15 -6.09
C GLY A 215 -18.66 -6.72 -6.60
N ASN A 216 -17.80 -5.75 -6.26
CA ASN A 216 -17.88 -4.38 -6.81
C ASN A 216 -17.19 -4.28 -8.17
N VAL A 217 -17.68 -5.03 -9.16
CA VAL A 217 -17.12 -5.12 -10.52
C VAL A 217 -17.03 -3.75 -11.21
N ALA A 218 -17.98 -2.86 -10.95
CA ALA A 218 -17.95 -1.52 -11.56
C ALA A 218 -16.73 -0.71 -11.12
N LEU A 219 -16.43 -0.70 -9.81
CA LEU A 219 -15.26 0.01 -9.27
C LEU A 219 -13.95 -0.70 -9.68
N GLU A 220 -13.94 -2.03 -9.70
CA GLU A 220 -12.80 -2.83 -10.17
C GLU A 220 -12.42 -2.47 -11.61
N ASN A 221 -13.40 -2.42 -12.50
CA ASN A 221 -13.18 -2.04 -13.90
C ASN A 221 -12.64 -0.61 -14.03
N GLN A 222 -13.12 0.34 -13.23
CA GLN A 222 -12.65 1.72 -13.20
C GLN A 222 -11.20 1.80 -12.70
N VAL A 223 -10.86 1.09 -11.63
CA VAL A 223 -9.51 1.02 -11.08
C VAL A 223 -8.54 0.39 -12.08
N ASN A 224 -8.93 -0.70 -12.74
CA ASN A 224 -8.10 -1.36 -13.75
C ASN A 224 -7.90 -0.48 -15.01
N ALA A 225 -8.94 0.26 -15.42
CA ALA A 225 -8.81 1.24 -16.50
C ALA A 225 -7.79 2.34 -16.14
N PHE A 226 -7.89 2.89 -14.93
CA PHE A 226 -6.93 3.84 -14.41
C PHE A 226 -5.50 3.29 -14.39
N LEU A 227 -5.28 2.08 -13.86
CA LEU A 227 -3.94 1.50 -13.77
C LEU A 227 -3.28 1.32 -15.14
N ARG A 228 -4.07 0.91 -16.15
CA ARG A 228 -3.59 0.82 -17.54
C ARG A 228 -3.23 2.20 -18.11
N ASP A 229 -4.09 3.19 -17.91
CA ASP A 229 -3.84 4.57 -18.35
C ASP A 229 -2.63 5.18 -17.65
N PHE A 230 -2.53 5.03 -16.33
CA PHE A 230 -1.43 5.54 -15.52
C PHE A 230 -0.08 4.94 -15.94
N LYS A 231 -0.06 3.64 -16.25
CA LYS A 231 1.13 2.95 -16.79
C LYS A 231 1.49 3.47 -18.18
N ALA A 232 0.51 3.62 -19.07
CA ALA A 232 0.73 4.11 -20.44
C ALA A 232 1.33 5.53 -20.46
N HIS A 233 0.97 6.37 -19.47
CA HIS A 233 1.50 7.73 -19.31
C HIS A 233 2.73 7.79 -18.39
N LYS A 234 3.41 6.66 -18.11
CA LYS A 234 4.61 6.58 -17.27
C LYS A 234 4.42 7.09 -15.83
N GLY A 235 3.20 6.98 -15.31
CA GLY A 235 2.91 7.44 -13.95
C GLY A 235 3.71 6.66 -12.90
N PHE A 236 3.90 5.35 -13.09
CA PHE A 236 4.73 4.54 -12.18
C PHE A 236 6.21 4.91 -12.25
N ASP A 237 6.75 5.23 -13.44
CA ASP A 237 8.12 5.74 -13.57
C ASP A 237 8.31 7.04 -12.78
N ALA A 238 7.34 7.96 -12.89
CA ALA A 238 7.36 9.23 -12.15
C ALA A 238 7.31 9.03 -10.63
N LEU A 239 6.51 8.09 -10.13
CA LEU A 239 6.49 7.72 -8.71
C LEU A 239 7.81 7.09 -8.27
N GLY A 240 8.37 6.19 -9.07
CA GLY A 240 9.68 5.59 -8.82
C GLY A 240 10.79 6.63 -8.75
N ASP A 241 10.82 7.58 -9.68
CA ASP A 241 11.83 8.65 -9.71
C ASP A 241 11.67 9.64 -8.53
N LYS A 242 10.43 9.87 -8.08
CA LYS A 242 10.15 10.77 -6.96
C LYS A 242 10.52 10.18 -5.60
N TYR A 243 10.22 8.90 -5.36
CA TYR A 243 10.30 8.30 -4.03
C TYR A 243 11.38 7.24 -3.87
N LEU A 244 11.83 6.61 -4.97
CA LEU A 244 12.63 5.38 -4.97
C LEU A 244 13.88 5.48 -5.85
N LYS A 245 14.30 6.68 -6.24
CA LYS A 245 15.41 6.88 -7.19
C LYS A 245 16.72 6.21 -6.74
N GLU A 246 17.12 6.42 -5.49
CA GLU A 246 18.33 5.82 -4.93
C GLU A 246 18.20 4.29 -4.80
N ASP A 247 17.02 3.82 -4.39
CA ASP A 247 16.76 2.39 -4.21
C ASP A 247 16.74 1.67 -5.56
N LYS A 248 16.21 2.31 -6.61
CA LYS A 248 16.22 1.81 -7.99
C LYS A 248 17.66 1.58 -8.48
N GLU A 249 18.55 2.53 -8.26
CA GLU A 249 19.95 2.38 -8.61
C GLU A 249 20.65 1.29 -7.78
N ALA A 250 20.38 1.20 -6.50
CA ALA A 250 20.96 0.18 -5.63
C ALA A 250 20.51 -1.23 -6.04
N PHE A 251 19.20 -1.42 -6.32
CA PHE A 251 18.67 -2.71 -6.78
C PHE A 251 19.26 -3.12 -8.13
N LYS A 252 19.39 -2.19 -9.06
CA LYS A 252 20.05 -2.42 -10.34
C LYS A 252 21.53 -2.88 -10.17
N GLN A 253 22.29 -2.24 -9.28
CA GLN A 253 23.66 -2.62 -8.98
C GLN A 253 23.75 -4.01 -8.34
N MET A 254 22.77 -4.41 -7.56
CA MET A 254 22.65 -5.74 -6.95
C MET A 254 22.10 -6.81 -7.90
N GLY A 255 21.70 -6.45 -9.13
CA GLY A 255 21.14 -7.37 -10.12
C GLY A 255 19.70 -7.78 -9.87
N PHE A 256 18.97 -7.03 -9.05
CA PHE A 256 17.53 -7.25 -8.84
C PHE A 256 16.70 -6.43 -9.82
N PRO A 257 15.59 -7.00 -10.37
CA PRO A 257 14.61 -6.21 -11.12
C PRO A 257 13.96 -5.18 -10.18
N PHE A 258 13.68 -4.00 -10.72
CA PHE A 258 12.93 -3.00 -9.98
C PHE A 258 11.42 -3.23 -10.12
N TYR A 259 10.63 -2.73 -9.20
CA TYR A 259 9.23 -3.10 -8.97
C TYR A 259 8.22 -2.65 -10.04
N PHE A 260 8.50 -1.57 -10.80
CA PHE A 260 7.60 -1.01 -11.82
C PHE A 260 8.05 -1.31 -13.23
#